data_09effcd6eb40bb1be2ef9be1eefb5856
#
_entry.id   09effcd6eb40bb1be2ef9be1eefb5856
#
_cell.length_a   1.000
_cell.length_b   1.000
_cell.length_c   1.000
_cell.angle_alpha   90.00
_cell.angle_beta   90.00
_cell.angle_gamma   90.00
#
_symmetry.space_group_name_H-M   'P 1'
#
loop_
_entity.id
_entity.type
_entity.pdbx_description
1 polymer ?
#
loop_
_entity_poly.entity_id
_entity_poly.type
_entity_poly.pdbx_seq_one_letter_code
_entity_poly.pdbx_strand_id
1 'polypeptide(L)'
;VFEVLAEPHRRRILDLLREREQAVGDLVSALGISQPGVSKHLRVLREAGLVEVRIDAQRRLYRIRTEPLREIDEWLAPYRAAWARRLDALEAHLDDMEGLGSPMDDTDLGTLTRQGDRWALTFTRRLAHPREKVWRAVTEPEHLAAWYPQEIVGGRRAGAPLRFVSSKGDGFDGQMLVFDPPEVMEFTWGTDRLRIELRADGAGTVLTLTDTFGELGKAARDGAGWHECLERLAADLDGRPPQPWGERWREVHPRYVTHLGPDASTIGPPPSAER
;
A
#
# COMPACT_ATOMS: atom_id res chain seq x y z
N VAL A 1 -16.99 26.76 5.93
CA VAL A 1 -15.63 26.36 5.53
C VAL A 1 -15.56 26.10 4.03
N PHE A 2 -16.53 25.40 3.40
CA PHE A 2 -16.49 25.05 1.96
C PHE A 2 -16.37 26.27 1.04
N GLU A 3 -17.17 27.34 1.27
CA GLU A 3 -17.05 28.58 0.48
C GLU A 3 -15.67 29.23 0.62
N VAL A 4 -15.06 29.08 1.79
CA VAL A 4 -13.71 29.59 2.03
C VAL A 4 -12.68 28.81 1.22
N LEU A 5 -12.83 27.50 1.12
CA LEU A 5 -11.94 26.63 0.36
C LEU A 5 -12.21 26.64 -1.16
N ALA A 6 -13.33 27.17 -1.63
CA ALA A 6 -13.65 27.26 -3.06
C ALA A 6 -12.68 28.16 -3.84
N GLU A 7 -12.07 29.15 -3.18
CA GLU A 7 -11.18 30.12 -3.83
C GLU A 7 -9.73 29.61 -3.92
N PRO A 8 -9.11 29.54 -5.13
CA PRO A 8 -7.81 28.91 -5.35
C PRO A 8 -6.66 29.48 -4.52
N HIS A 9 -6.57 30.82 -4.38
CA HIS A 9 -5.49 31.44 -3.62
C HIS A 9 -5.55 31.07 -2.13
N ARG A 10 -6.74 30.88 -1.57
CA ARG A 10 -6.89 30.46 -0.17
C ARG A 10 -6.41 29.02 0.03
N ARG A 11 -6.70 28.12 -0.90
CA ARG A 11 -6.13 26.75 -0.87
C ARG A 11 -4.61 26.79 -0.96
N ARG A 12 -4.07 27.60 -1.88
CA ARG A 12 -2.62 27.73 -2.03
C ARG A 12 -1.94 28.31 -0.79
N ILE A 13 -2.59 29.25 -0.08
CA ILE A 13 -2.09 29.73 1.21
C ILE A 13 -2.05 28.59 2.24
N LEU A 14 -3.09 27.79 2.33
CA LEU A 14 -3.12 26.64 3.26
C LEU A 14 -2.06 25.61 2.92
N ASP A 15 -1.80 25.33 1.64
CA ASP A 15 -0.72 24.43 1.20
C ASP A 15 0.65 24.94 1.66
N LEU A 16 0.91 26.24 1.49
CA LEU A 16 2.16 26.86 1.93
C LEU A 16 2.32 26.83 3.46
N LEU A 17 1.23 27.08 4.18
CA LEU A 17 1.21 27.06 5.65
C LEU A 17 1.26 25.65 6.25
N ARG A 18 0.95 24.61 5.47
CA ARG A 18 1.11 23.20 5.87
C ARG A 18 2.57 22.84 6.10
N GLU A 19 3.47 23.41 5.30
CA GLU A 19 4.90 23.11 5.38
C GLU A 19 5.57 23.81 6.58
N ARG A 20 5.22 25.08 6.83
CA ARG A 20 5.75 25.89 7.92
C ARG A 20 4.94 27.16 8.16
N GLU A 21 5.12 27.76 9.33
CA GLU A 21 4.61 29.12 9.59
C GLU A 21 5.28 30.13 8.65
N GLN A 22 4.51 31.11 8.14
CA GLN A 22 5.02 32.11 7.21
C GLN A 22 4.50 33.49 7.53
N ALA A 23 5.31 34.51 7.22
CA ALA A 23 4.89 35.91 7.28
C ALA A 23 4.14 36.33 5.99
N VAL A 24 3.38 37.40 6.05
CA VAL A 24 2.63 37.93 4.90
C VAL A 24 3.54 38.18 3.69
N GLY A 25 4.76 38.70 3.91
CA GLY A 25 5.72 38.98 2.85
C GLY A 25 6.15 37.70 2.09
N ASP A 26 6.36 36.60 2.82
CA ASP A 26 6.75 35.30 2.24
C ASP A 26 5.60 34.77 1.36
N LEU A 27 4.36 34.88 1.83
CA LEU A 27 3.16 34.47 1.09
C LEU A 27 2.93 35.33 -0.16
N VAL A 28 3.20 36.64 -0.09
CA VAL A 28 3.15 37.57 -1.24
C VAL A 28 4.11 37.12 -2.32
N SER A 29 5.36 36.82 -1.92
CA SER A 29 6.41 36.36 -2.84
C SER A 29 6.06 35.03 -3.49
N ALA A 30 5.50 34.08 -2.70
CA ALA A 30 5.16 32.74 -3.18
C ALA A 30 3.90 32.72 -4.08
N LEU A 31 2.95 33.63 -3.86
CA LEU A 31 1.68 33.65 -4.60
C LEU A 31 1.71 34.58 -5.82
N GLY A 32 2.65 35.53 -5.89
CA GLY A 32 2.74 36.52 -6.96
C GLY A 32 1.57 37.52 -7.04
N ILE A 33 0.85 37.72 -5.93
CA ILE A 33 -0.29 38.69 -5.82
C ILE A 33 0.04 39.79 -4.83
N SER A 34 -0.70 40.89 -4.90
CA SER A 34 -0.47 42.06 -4.04
C SER A 34 -0.64 41.76 -2.54
N GLN A 35 0.11 42.47 -1.70
CA GLN A 35 0.01 42.33 -0.24
C GLN A 35 -1.41 42.57 0.30
N PRO A 36 -2.21 43.57 -0.20
CA PRO A 36 -3.62 43.72 0.18
C PRO A 36 -4.44 42.47 -0.19
N GLY A 37 -4.17 41.84 -1.34
CA GLY A 37 -4.82 40.60 -1.77
C GLY A 37 -4.55 39.46 -0.81
N VAL A 38 -3.30 39.19 -0.48
CA VAL A 38 -2.93 38.16 0.53
C VAL A 38 -3.56 38.44 1.88
N SER A 39 -3.51 39.70 2.34
CA SER A 39 -4.10 40.10 3.63
C SER A 39 -5.61 39.89 3.67
N LYS A 40 -6.33 40.10 2.56
CA LYS A 40 -7.75 39.81 2.44
C LYS A 40 -8.03 38.29 2.56
N HIS A 41 -7.27 37.46 1.88
CA HIS A 41 -7.41 36.01 1.93
C HIS A 41 -7.08 35.47 3.34
N LEU A 42 -6.01 35.94 3.97
CA LEU A 42 -5.64 35.56 5.33
C LEU A 42 -6.71 35.95 6.36
N ARG A 43 -7.36 37.13 6.18
CA ARG A 43 -8.46 37.54 7.05
C ARG A 43 -9.62 36.56 6.96
N VAL A 44 -10.04 36.18 5.74
CA VAL A 44 -11.16 35.24 5.54
C VAL A 44 -10.81 33.86 6.11
N LEU A 45 -9.58 33.38 5.90
CA LEU A 45 -9.12 32.11 6.47
C LEU A 45 -9.10 32.12 7.99
N ARG A 46 -8.72 33.25 8.60
CA ARG A 46 -8.71 33.43 10.06
C ARG A 46 -10.11 33.51 10.64
N GLU A 47 -11.03 34.27 9.99
CA GLU A 47 -12.43 34.34 10.38
C GLU A 47 -13.12 32.97 10.32
N ALA A 48 -12.70 32.11 9.39
CA ALA A 48 -13.15 30.71 9.27
C ALA A 48 -12.43 29.75 10.22
N GLY A 49 -11.49 30.22 11.05
CA GLY A 49 -10.74 29.39 11.99
C GLY A 49 -9.70 28.48 11.37
N LEU A 50 -9.43 28.58 10.07
CA LEU A 50 -8.45 27.71 9.34
C LEU A 50 -7.00 28.15 9.52
N VAL A 51 -6.78 29.39 9.92
CA VAL A 51 -5.47 29.99 10.12
C VAL A 51 -5.48 30.81 11.40
N GLU A 52 -4.38 30.78 12.14
CA GLU A 52 -4.15 31.65 13.29
C GLU A 52 -2.84 32.43 13.15
N VAL A 53 -2.71 33.46 13.97
CA VAL A 53 -1.55 34.37 13.97
C VAL A 53 -0.79 34.21 15.25
N ARG A 54 0.51 33.98 15.13
CA ARG A 54 1.47 34.09 16.23
C ARG A 54 2.31 35.35 16.04
N ILE A 55 2.51 36.11 17.11
CA ILE A 55 3.40 37.27 17.11
C ILE A 55 4.79 36.79 17.54
N ASP A 56 5.78 37.03 16.72
CA ASP A 56 7.18 36.71 16.97
C ASP A 56 8.01 38.00 16.81
N ALA A 57 8.34 38.61 17.92
CA ALA A 57 8.94 39.95 18.00
C ALA A 57 8.11 40.99 17.21
N GLN A 58 8.60 41.49 16.10
CA GLN A 58 7.90 42.46 15.24
C GLN A 58 7.19 41.79 14.04
N ARG A 59 7.24 40.43 13.93
CA ARG A 59 6.64 39.68 12.82
C ARG A 59 5.33 39.02 13.20
N ARG A 60 4.38 39.05 12.29
CA ARG A 60 3.15 38.25 12.37
C ARG A 60 3.34 37.02 11.51
N LEU A 61 3.44 35.86 12.17
CA LEU A 61 3.53 34.55 11.50
C LEU A 61 2.15 33.91 11.50
N TYR A 62 1.77 33.41 10.34
CA TYR A 62 0.53 32.68 10.13
C TYR A 62 0.82 31.20 10.15
N ARG A 63 -0.05 30.41 10.78
CA ARG A 63 0.01 28.96 10.78
C ARG A 63 -1.38 28.37 10.56
N ILE A 64 -1.42 27.15 10.01
CA ILE A 64 -2.64 26.41 9.78
C ILE A 64 -3.21 25.90 11.12
N ARG A 65 -4.53 25.85 11.23
CA ARG A 65 -5.25 25.12 12.27
C ARG A 65 -5.89 23.88 11.65
N THR A 66 -5.57 22.71 12.18
CA THR A 66 -5.95 21.41 11.62
C THR A 66 -7.34 20.96 12.08
N GLU A 67 -7.85 21.45 13.21
CA GLU A 67 -9.11 21.03 13.79
C GLU A 67 -10.31 21.18 12.84
N PRO A 68 -10.52 22.36 12.17
CA PRO A 68 -11.63 22.49 11.23
C PRO A 68 -11.47 21.63 9.96
N LEU A 69 -10.24 21.28 9.59
CA LEU A 69 -9.99 20.39 8.46
C LEU A 69 -10.31 18.94 8.82
N ARG A 70 -10.07 18.54 10.08
CA ARG A 70 -10.45 17.21 10.57
C ARG A 70 -11.97 17.03 10.57
N GLU A 71 -12.75 18.05 11.00
CA GLU A 71 -14.20 18.02 10.93
C GLU A 71 -14.72 17.80 9.51
N ILE A 72 -14.06 18.42 8.51
CA ILE A 72 -14.40 18.21 7.10
C ILE A 72 -14.06 16.78 6.67
N ASP A 73 -12.91 16.27 7.08
CA ASP A 73 -12.47 14.92 6.76
C ASP A 73 -13.43 13.88 7.34
N GLU A 74 -13.82 14.02 8.59
CA GLU A 74 -14.83 13.18 9.26
C GLU A 74 -16.19 13.26 8.55
N TRP A 75 -16.62 14.47 8.13
CA TRP A 75 -17.85 14.63 7.35
C TRP A 75 -17.78 13.98 5.96
N LEU A 76 -16.61 13.99 5.32
CA LEU A 76 -16.41 13.38 4.00
C LEU A 76 -16.25 11.85 4.06
N ALA A 77 -15.90 11.28 5.21
CA ALA A 77 -15.62 9.85 5.36
C ALA A 77 -16.76 8.94 4.83
N PRO A 78 -18.07 9.18 5.15
CA PRO A 78 -19.16 8.37 4.61
C PRO A 78 -19.30 8.47 3.08
N TYR A 79 -19.01 9.63 2.50
CA TYR A 79 -19.07 9.84 1.05
C TYR A 79 -17.92 9.14 0.33
N ARG A 80 -16.70 9.19 0.90
CA ARG A 80 -15.56 8.42 0.39
C ARG A 80 -15.85 6.92 0.42
N ALA A 81 -16.41 6.42 1.52
CA ALA A 81 -16.81 5.02 1.62
C ALA A 81 -17.93 4.65 0.64
N ALA A 82 -18.87 5.56 0.36
CA ALA A 82 -19.92 5.34 -0.63
C ALA A 82 -19.38 5.37 -2.06
N TRP A 83 -18.39 6.22 -2.36
CA TRP A 83 -17.72 6.26 -3.65
C TRP A 83 -16.87 5.02 -3.88
N ALA A 84 -16.10 4.58 -2.89
CA ALA A 84 -15.35 3.34 -2.95
C ALA A 84 -16.27 2.17 -3.32
N ARG A 85 -17.36 1.98 -2.58
CA ARG A 85 -18.34 0.91 -2.88
C ARG A 85 -18.96 0.99 -4.29
N ARG A 86 -19.19 2.20 -4.82
CA ARG A 86 -19.73 2.37 -6.19
C ARG A 86 -18.71 2.07 -7.27
N LEU A 87 -17.45 2.43 -7.06
CA LEU A 87 -16.34 2.08 -7.96
C LEU A 87 -16.13 0.57 -7.94
N ASP A 88 -16.11 -0.04 -6.76
CA ASP A 88 -15.99 -1.49 -6.59
C ASP A 88 -17.14 -2.25 -7.30
N ALA A 89 -18.38 -1.74 -7.19
CA ALA A 89 -19.53 -2.33 -7.87
C ALA A 89 -19.49 -2.16 -9.40
N LEU A 90 -18.95 -1.04 -9.90
CA LEU A 90 -18.75 -0.81 -11.34
C LEU A 90 -17.62 -1.68 -11.88
N GLU A 91 -16.52 -1.81 -11.14
CA GLU A 91 -15.43 -2.74 -11.48
C GLU A 91 -15.93 -4.19 -11.51
N ALA A 92 -16.66 -4.64 -10.48
CA ALA A 92 -17.25 -5.98 -10.46
C ALA A 92 -18.18 -6.24 -11.65
N HIS A 93 -18.93 -5.23 -12.13
CA HIS A 93 -19.80 -5.36 -13.30
C HIS A 93 -19.00 -5.43 -14.62
N LEU A 94 -17.88 -4.73 -14.72
CA LEU A 94 -16.98 -4.80 -15.87
C LEU A 94 -16.23 -6.14 -15.89
N ASP A 95 -15.79 -6.64 -14.74
CA ASP A 95 -15.14 -7.95 -14.59
C ASP A 95 -16.10 -9.11 -14.93
N ASP A 96 -17.39 -8.98 -14.60
CA ASP A 96 -18.43 -9.96 -14.95
C ASP A 96 -18.69 -10.00 -16.48
N MET A 97 -18.45 -8.90 -17.19
CA MET A 97 -18.52 -8.83 -18.65
C MET A 97 -17.24 -9.35 -19.35
N GLU A 98 -16.08 -9.32 -18.69
CA GLU A 98 -14.80 -9.89 -19.16
C GLU A 98 -14.51 -11.28 -18.56
N GLY A 99 -15.36 -11.74 -17.63
CA GLY A 99 -15.16 -12.91 -16.79
C GLY A 99 -15.35 -14.24 -17.51
N LEU A 100 -14.33 -14.62 -18.25
CA LEU A 100 -13.99 -16.04 -18.45
C LEU A 100 -12.58 -16.22 -17.92
N GLY A 101 -12.48 -16.57 -16.63
CA GLY A 101 -11.23 -16.99 -16.02
C GLY A 101 -10.61 -18.09 -16.85
N SER A 102 -9.51 -17.79 -17.52
CA SER A 102 -8.65 -18.80 -18.14
C SER A 102 -8.24 -19.83 -17.10
N PRO A 103 -8.28 -21.13 -17.42
CA PRO A 103 -7.69 -22.13 -16.55
C PRO A 103 -6.22 -21.78 -16.33
N MET A 104 -5.80 -21.80 -15.07
CA MET A 104 -4.43 -21.46 -14.65
C MET A 104 -3.41 -22.24 -15.46
N ASP A 105 -2.68 -21.51 -16.28
CA ASP A 105 -1.57 -22.02 -17.08
C ASP A 105 -0.32 -22.19 -16.18
N ASP A 106 0.60 -23.10 -16.53
CA ASP A 106 1.88 -23.27 -15.82
C ASP A 106 2.75 -21.99 -15.80
N THR A 107 2.40 -20.99 -16.60
CA THR A 107 3.01 -19.66 -16.62
C THR A 107 2.82 -18.87 -15.33
N ASP A 108 1.91 -19.27 -14.43
CA ASP A 108 1.63 -18.59 -13.16
C ASP A 108 2.52 -19.06 -11.99
N LEU A 109 3.33 -20.10 -12.19
CA LEU A 109 4.25 -20.55 -11.17
C LEU A 109 5.43 -19.56 -11.02
N GLY A 110 5.89 -19.40 -9.77
CA GLY A 110 7.05 -18.56 -9.49
C GLY A 110 8.33 -19.10 -10.13
N THR A 111 9.15 -18.19 -10.68
CA THR A 111 10.44 -18.51 -11.30
C THR A 111 11.56 -18.44 -10.29
N LEU A 112 12.34 -19.53 -10.15
CA LEU A 112 13.48 -19.59 -9.26
C LEU A 112 14.77 -19.25 -10.02
N THR A 113 15.55 -18.29 -9.51
CA THR A 113 16.85 -17.89 -10.04
C THR A 113 17.90 -17.82 -8.95
N ARG A 114 19.16 -18.04 -9.29
CA ARG A 114 20.28 -17.90 -8.36
C ARG A 114 20.84 -16.47 -8.43
N GLN A 115 20.98 -15.83 -7.28
CA GLN A 115 21.56 -14.50 -7.14
C GLN A 115 22.75 -14.54 -6.16
N GLY A 116 23.95 -14.75 -6.69
CA GLY A 116 25.14 -14.91 -5.87
C GLY A 116 25.07 -16.17 -5.01
N ASP A 117 25.09 -16.00 -3.69
CA ASP A 117 24.96 -17.05 -2.67
C ASP A 117 23.51 -17.32 -2.24
N ARG A 118 22.55 -16.55 -2.76
CA ARG A 118 21.11 -16.64 -2.44
C ARG A 118 20.28 -17.08 -3.65
N TRP A 119 19.03 -17.43 -3.38
CA TRP A 119 18.00 -17.75 -4.36
C TRP A 119 16.94 -16.68 -4.37
N ALA A 120 16.40 -16.37 -5.52
CA ALA A 120 15.27 -15.47 -5.69
C ALA A 120 14.11 -16.21 -6.36
N LEU A 121 12.97 -16.25 -5.70
CA LEU A 121 11.72 -16.78 -6.22
C LEU A 121 10.84 -15.60 -6.60
N THR A 122 10.57 -15.44 -7.89
CA THR A 122 9.87 -14.27 -8.44
C THR A 122 8.54 -14.66 -9.03
N PHE A 123 7.51 -13.89 -8.68
CA PHE A 123 6.15 -14.00 -9.20
C PHE A 123 5.77 -12.72 -9.92
N THR A 124 5.13 -12.85 -11.08
CA THR A 124 4.55 -11.70 -11.78
C THR A 124 3.04 -11.92 -11.92
N ARG A 125 2.25 -10.92 -11.56
CA ARG A 125 0.78 -10.93 -11.67
C ARG A 125 0.30 -9.68 -12.38
N ARG A 126 -0.61 -9.87 -13.33
CA ARG A 126 -1.37 -8.76 -13.93
C ARG A 126 -2.68 -8.62 -13.17
N LEU A 127 -2.91 -7.45 -12.59
CA LEU A 127 -4.08 -7.14 -11.80
C LEU A 127 -4.88 -6.07 -12.54
N ALA A 128 -6.18 -6.29 -12.70
CA ALA A 128 -7.08 -5.38 -13.43
C ALA A 128 -7.47 -4.14 -12.58
N HIS A 129 -6.56 -3.67 -11.72
CA HIS A 129 -6.80 -2.59 -10.77
C HIS A 129 -5.72 -1.51 -10.88
N PRO A 130 -6.06 -0.22 -10.68
CA PRO A 130 -5.09 0.87 -10.67
C PRO A 130 -4.01 0.67 -9.61
N ARG A 131 -2.78 1.11 -9.92
CA ARG A 131 -1.60 0.92 -9.06
C ARG A 131 -1.80 1.42 -7.63
N GLU A 132 -2.50 2.52 -7.46
CA GLU A 132 -2.79 3.11 -6.16
C GLU A 132 -3.72 2.23 -5.30
N LYS A 133 -4.66 1.52 -5.93
CA LYS A 133 -5.51 0.53 -5.25
C LYS A 133 -4.68 -0.67 -4.83
N VAL A 134 -3.87 -1.23 -5.74
CA VAL A 134 -2.96 -2.35 -5.44
C VAL A 134 -1.95 -1.96 -4.36
N TRP A 135 -1.41 -0.73 -4.40
CA TRP A 135 -0.49 -0.25 -3.38
C TRP A 135 -1.12 -0.25 -1.98
N ARG A 136 -2.36 0.23 -1.84
CA ARG A 136 -3.09 0.16 -0.57
C ARG A 136 -3.27 -1.28 -0.11
N ALA A 137 -3.65 -2.17 -1.02
CA ALA A 137 -3.86 -3.58 -0.71
C ALA A 137 -2.59 -4.28 -0.20
N VAL A 138 -1.40 -3.87 -0.66
CA VAL A 138 -0.13 -4.45 -0.20
C VAL A 138 0.53 -3.70 0.96
N THR A 139 -0.01 -2.56 1.41
CA THR A 139 0.61 -1.76 2.47
C THR A 139 -0.29 -1.47 3.67
N GLU A 140 -1.61 -1.38 3.49
CA GLU A 140 -2.53 -1.03 4.56
C GLU A 140 -2.90 -2.27 5.41
N PRO A 141 -2.90 -2.17 6.76
CA PRO A 141 -3.10 -3.32 7.65
C PRO A 141 -4.42 -4.09 7.42
N GLU A 142 -5.49 -3.37 7.13
CA GLU A 142 -6.83 -3.93 6.88
C GLU A 142 -6.86 -4.86 5.65
N HIS A 143 -6.14 -4.49 4.58
CA HIS A 143 -5.98 -5.30 3.38
C HIS A 143 -4.96 -6.42 3.56
N LEU A 144 -3.81 -6.13 4.20
CA LEU A 144 -2.79 -7.14 4.50
C LEU A 144 -3.37 -8.34 5.25
N ALA A 145 -4.30 -8.13 6.18
CA ALA A 145 -4.96 -9.19 6.91
C ALA A 145 -5.72 -10.21 6.03
N ALA A 146 -6.11 -9.81 4.81
CA ALA A 146 -6.83 -10.69 3.89
C ALA A 146 -5.91 -11.70 3.18
N TRP A 147 -4.65 -11.33 2.91
CA TRP A 147 -3.77 -12.10 2.03
C TRP A 147 -2.38 -12.39 2.59
N TYR A 148 -1.87 -11.57 3.51
CA TYR A 148 -0.55 -11.77 4.11
C TYR A 148 -0.65 -12.69 5.33
N PRO A 149 0.27 -13.64 5.54
CA PRO A 149 0.12 -14.68 6.55
C PRO A 149 0.31 -14.20 8.00
N GLN A 150 0.81 -12.98 8.20
CA GLN A 150 1.05 -12.38 9.52
C GLN A 150 0.60 -10.91 9.54
N GLU A 151 0.31 -10.41 10.72
CA GLU A 151 0.18 -8.97 10.93
C GLU A 151 1.55 -8.29 10.84
N ILE A 152 1.64 -7.18 10.12
CA ILE A 152 2.85 -6.36 9.98
C ILE A 152 2.68 -5.07 10.79
N VAL A 153 3.30 -5.02 11.95
CA VAL A 153 3.32 -3.84 12.83
C VAL A 153 4.60 -3.05 12.60
N GLY A 154 4.49 -1.75 12.44
CA GLY A 154 5.67 -0.87 12.29
C GLY A 154 5.50 0.26 11.29
N GLY A 155 6.57 1.03 11.10
CA GLY A 155 6.54 2.24 10.28
C GLY A 155 6.63 1.94 8.78
N ARG A 156 5.87 2.68 7.97
CA ARG A 156 5.89 2.61 6.49
C ARG A 156 6.88 3.63 5.92
N ARG A 157 8.17 3.43 6.22
CA ARG A 157 9.29 4.24 5.70
C ARG A 157 10.60 3.45 5.74
N ALA A 158 11.52 3.73 4.84
CA ALA A 158 12.84 3.09 4.83
C ALA A 158 13.56 3.22 6.19
N GLY A 159 14.19 2.15 6.63
CA GLY A 159 14.88 2.03 7.92
C GLY A 159 13.97 1.78 9.12
N ALA A 160 12.63 1.80 8.96
CA ALA A 160 11.72 1.58 10.08
C ALA A 160 11.79 0.11 10.59
N PRO A 161 11.76 -0.11 11.92
CA PRO A 161 11.60 -1.45 12.46
C PRO A 161 10.19 -1.99 12.15
N LEU A 162 10.12 -3.29 11.91
CA LEU A 162 8.91 -4.05 11.69
C LEU A 162 8.81 -5.19 12.71
N ARG A 163 7.59 -5.55 13.06
CA ARG A 163 7.28 -6.74 13.83
C ARG A 163 6.23 -7.56 13.07
N PHE A 164 6.53 -8.81 12.80
CA PHE A 164 5.62 -9.77 12.20
C PHE A 164 5.00 -10.63 13.30
N VAL A 165 3.67 -10.66 13.38
CA VAL A 165 2.94 -11.36 14.44
C VAL A 165 2.05 -12.41 13.83
N SER A 166 2.20 -13.67 14.26
CA SER A 166 1.32 -14.76 13.83
C SER A 166 -0.03 -14.72 14.57
N SER A 167 -1.02 -15.44 14.07
CA SER A 167 -2.33 -15.62 14.75
C SER A 167 -2.22 -16.27 16.12
N LYS A 168 -1.09 -16.92 16.44
CA LYS A 168 -0.81 -17.55 17.76
C LYS A 168 -0.11 -16.58 18.73
N GLY A 169 0.20 -15.35 18.31
CA GLY A 169 0.90 -14.35 19.10
C GLY A 169 2.43 -14.44 19.02
N ASP A 170 2.99 -15.47 18.41
CA ASP A 170 4.42 -15.56 18.15
C ASP A 170 4.81 -14.55 17.07
N GLY A 171 6.05 -14.07 17.10
CA GLY A 171 6.47 -13.11 16.11
C GLY A 171 7.98 -12.96 16.04
N PHE A 172 8.44 -12.33 14.97
CA PHE A 172 9.84 -12.02 14.75
C PHE A 172 9.99 -10.58 14.23
N ASP A 173 11.18 -10.04 14.40
CA ASP A 173 11.50 -8.68 14.00
C ASP A 173 11.99 -8.64 12.55
N GLY A 174 11.77 -7.50 11.91
CA GLY A 174 12.29 -7.18 10.60
C GLY A 174 12.54 -5.69 10.46
N GLN A 175 12.86 -5.28 9.25
CA GLN A 175 13.12 -3.89 8.92
C GLN A 175 12.61 -3.56 7.52
N MET A 176 11.95 -2.43 7.37
CA MET A 176 11.64 -1.87 6.06
C MET A 176 12.94 -1.37 5.42
N LEU A 177 13.34 -1.96 4.30
CA LEU A 177 14.57 -1.60 3.58
C LEU A 177 14.32 -0.49 2.57
N VAL A 178 13.23 -0.63 1.78
CA VAL A 178 12.80 0.34 0.78
C VAL A 178 11.32 0.61 0.97
N PHE A 179 10.89 1.86 0.87
CA PHE A 179 9.49 2.25 0.85
C PHE A 179 9.33 3.48 -0.03
N ASP A 180 8.91 3.27 -1.28
CA ASP A 180 8.75 4.27 -2.32
C ASP A 180 7.34 4.17 -2.92
N PRO A 181 6.34 4.82 -2.32
CA PRO A 181 4.97 4.79 -2.79
C PRO A 181 4.77 5.48 -4.15
N PRO A 182 3.94 4.95 -5.02
CA PRO A 182 3.21 3.68 -4.95
C PRO A 182 3.89 2.54 -5.73
N GLU A 183 5.21 2.49 -5.77
CA GLU A 183 5.97 1.67 -6.71
C GLU A 183 6.69 0.49 -6.07
N VAL A 184 7.35 0.71 -4.93
CA VAL A 184 8.26 -0.31 -4.36
C VAL A 184 8.17 -0.35 -2.84
N MET A 185 8.07 -1.55 -2.29
CA MET A 185 8.44 -1.81 -0.91
C MET A 185 9.33 -3.05 -0.81
N GLU A 186 10.30 -3.02 0.11
CA GLU A 186 11.20 -4.13 0.41
C GLU A 186 11.46 -4.18 1.90
N PHE A 187 11.44 -5.37 2.46
CA PHE A 187 11.69 -5.56 3.89
C PHE A 187 12.34 -6.92 4.18
N THR A 188 13.00 -7.02 5.33
CA THR A 188 13.48 -8.31 5.84
C THR A 188 12.32 -9.08 6.49
N TRP A 189 12.22 -10.38 6.21
CA TRP A 189 11.24 -11.29 6.75
C TRP A 189 11.96 -12.52 7.33
N GLY A 190 12.30 -12.42 8.61
CA GLY A 190 13.24 -13.35 9.22
C GLY A 190 14.60 -13.26 8.56
N THR A 191 15.10 -14.37 8.01
CA THR A 191 16.36 -14.44 7.25
C THR A 191 16.23 -14.07 5.78
N ASP A 192 14.99 -13.89 5.33
CA ASP A 192 14.66 -13.65 3.94
C ASP A 192 14.45 -12.16 3.66
N ARG A 193 14.35 -11.82 2.39
CA ARG A 193 14.05 -10.47 1.95
C ARG A 193 12.89 -10.52 0.96
N LEU A 194 11.83 -9.82 1.27
CA LEU A 194 10.65 -9.73 0.42
C LEU A 194 10.59 -8.37 -0.23
N ARG A 195 10.46 -8.37 -1.57
CA ARG A 195 10.32 -7.16 -2.38
C ARG A 195 9.05 -7.22 -3.20
N ILE A 196 8.26 -6.16 -3.17
CA ILE A 196 7.06 -5.98 -4.00
C ILE A 196 7.27 -4.73 -4.85
N GLU A 197 7.08 -4.88 -6.16
CA GLU A 197 7.17 -3.81 -7.14
C GLU A 197 5.87 -3.71 -7.93
N LEU A 198 5.38 -2.50 -8.12
CA LEU A 198 4.16 -2.22 -8.85
C LEU A 198 4.46 -1.32 -10.05
N ARG A 199 4.08 -1.75 -11.23
CA ARG A 199 4.19 -0.97 -12.45
C ARG A 199 2.81 -0.83 -13.10
N ALA A 200 2.43 0.39 -13.45
CA ALA A 200 1.19 0.64 -14.18
C ALA A 200 1.24 -0.06 -15.56
N ASP A 201 0.11 -0.68 -15.95
CA ASP A 201 -0.06 -1.38 -17.23
C ASP A 201 -1.45 -1.06 -17.81
N GLY A 202 -1.54 0.03 -18.54
CA GLY A 202 -2.83 0.58 -18.98
C GLY A 202 -3.69 1.05 -17.80
N ALA A 203 -4.88 0.48 -17.67
CA ALA A 203 -5.77 0.71 -16.54
C ALA A 203 -5.46 -0.22 -15.33
N GLY A 204 -4.62 -1.24 -15.54
CA GLY A 204 -4.23 -2.23 -14.54
C GLY A 204 -2.83 -2.02 -14.00
N THR A 205 -2.34 -3.04 -13.30
CA THR A 205 -1.05 -3.06 -12.62
C THR A 205 -0.35 -4.39 -12.84
N VAL A 206 0.94 -4.35 -13.14
CA VAL A 206 1.84 -5.51 -13.01
C VAL A 206 2.47 -5.45 -11.63
N LEU A 207 2.18 -6.46 -10.82
CA LEU A 207 2.81 -6.72 -9.54
C LEU A 207 3.91 -7.74 -9.72
N THR A 208 5.11 -7.45 -9.20
CA THR A 208 6.21 -8.39 -9.07
C THR A 208 6.54 -8.59 -7.60
N LEU A 209 6.42 -9.82 -7.10
CA LEU A 209 6.84 -10.22 -5.76
C LEU A 209 8.10 -11.06 -5.91
N THR A 210 9.16 -10.69 -5.19
CA THR A 210 10.42 -11.43 -5.14
C THR A 210 10.77 -11.77 -3.70
N ASP A 211 10.88 -13.06 -3.42
CA ASP A 211 11.38 -13.59 -2.15
C ASP A 211 12.84 -14.06 -2.34
N THR A 212 13.78 -13.45 -1.60
CA THR A 212 15.20 -13.74 -1.67
C THR A 212 15.66 -14.44 -0.39
N PHE A 213 16.12 -15.67 -0.49
CA PHE A 213 16.45 -16.55 0.63
C PHE A 213 17.75 -17.33 0.42
N GLY A 214 18.31 -17.89 1.52
CA GLY A 214 19.57 -18.64 1.48
C GLY A 214 19.39 -20.14 1.25
N GLU A 215 18.29 -20.72 1.69
CA GLU A 215 18.11 -22.19 1.77
C GLU A 215 17.23 -22.71 0.62
N LEU A 216 17.85 -23.33 -0.38
CA LEU A 216 17.16 -23.82 -1.59
C LEU A 216 15.98 -24.75 -1.26
N GLY A 217 16.17 -25.65 -0.30
CA GLY A 217 15.20 -26.73 0.02
C GLY A 217 13.79 -26.27 0.39
N LYS A 218 13.62 -24.99 0.73
CA LYS A 218 12.30 -24.42 1.06
C LYS A 218 11.56 -23.81 -0.13
N ALA A 219 12.18 -23.72 -1.30
CA ALA A 219 11.64 -22.99 -2.44
C ALA A 219 10.26 -23.47 -2.90
N ALA A 220 10.02 -24.78 -2.96
CA ALA A 220 8.71 -25.32 -3.35
C ALA A 220 7.63 -25.02 -2.32
N ARG A 221 7.97 -25.11 -1.02
CA ARG A 221 7.07 -24.75 0.10
C ARG A 221 6.68 -23.28 0.05
N ASP A 222 7.68 -22.40 -0.06
CA ASP A 222 7.47 -20.95 -0.04
C ASP A 222 6.81 -20.50 -1.36
N GLY A 223 7.12 -21.18 -2.47
CA GLY A 223 6.47 -20.98 -3.75
C GLY A 223 4.97 -21.21 -3.71
N ALA A 224 4.53 -22.30 -3.10
CA ALA A 224 3.12 -22.58 -2.90
C ALA A 224 2.46 -21.58 -1.93
N GLY A 225 3.19 -21.13 -0.90
CA GLY A 225 2.73 -20.13 0.06
C GLY A 225 2.48 -18.76 -0.60
N TRP A 226 3.44 -18.25 -1.33
CA TRP A 226 3.29 -16.97 -2.03
C TRP A 226 2.25 -17.04 -3.15
N HIS A 227 2.11 -18.19 -3.80
CA HIS A 227 1.04 -18.41 -4.77
C HIS A 227 -0.35 -18.22 -4.14
N GLU A 228 -0.61 -18.90 -3.01
CA GLU A 228 -1.86 -18.74 -2.26
C GLU A 228 -2.06 -17.28 -1.80
N CYS A 229 -1.02 -16.63 -1.27
CA CYS A 229 -1.07 -15.23 -0.85
C CYS A 229 -1.47 -14.30 -2.00
N LEU A 230 -0.87 -14.47 -3.19
CA LEU A 230 -1.16 -13.62 -4.34
C LEU A 230 -2.56 -13.84 -4.91
N GLU A 231 -3.10 -15.06 -4.88
CA GLU A 231 -4.49 -15.31 -5.24
C GLU A 231 -5.48 -14.71 -4.24
N ARG A 232 -5.15 -14.73 -2.95
CA ARG A 232 -5.95 -14.07 -1.92
C ARG A 232 -5.91 -12.55 -2.06
N LEU A 233 -4.76 -11.98 -2.44
CA LEU A 233 -4.63 -10.56 -2.77
C LEU A 233 -5.54 -10.19 -3.96
N ALA A 234 -5.55 -10.99 -5.01
CA ALA A 234 -6.44 -10.77 -6.15
C ALA A 234 -7.91 -10.87 -5.74
N ALA A 235 -8.27 -11.84 -4.91
CA ALA A 235 -9.63 -11.97 -4.39
C ALA A 235 -10.05 -10.76 -3.53
N ASP A 236 -9.17 -10.24 -2.67
CA ASP A 236 -9.44 -9.03 -1.86
C ASP A 236 -9.65 -7.80 -2.77
N LEU A 237 -8.80 -7.62 -3.77
CA LEU A 237 -8.92 -6.54 -4.76
C LEU A 237 -10.25 -6.61 -5.54
N ASP A 238 -10.71 -7.80 -5.87
CA ASP A 238 -11.97 -8.06 -6.59
C ASP A 238 -13.20 -8.08 -5.66
N GLY A 239 -13.02 -7.89 -4.35
CA GLY A 239 -14.11 -7.98 -3.37
C GLY A 239 -14.70 -9.39 -3.25
N ARG A 240 -13.98 -10.43 -3.67
CA ARG A 240 -14.40 -11.83 -3.60
C ARG A 240 -13.93 -12.48 -2.29
N PRO A 241 -14.72 -13.38 -1.71
CA PRO A 241 -14.27 -14.13 -0.53
C PRO A 241 -13.09 -15.04 -0.93
N PRO A 242 -11.93 -14.95 -0.21
CA PRO A 242 -10.82 -15.85 -0.47
C PRO A 242 -11.13 -17.27 -0.01
N GLN A 243 -10.47 -18.26 -0.60
CA GLN A 243 -10.51 -19.65 -0.13
C GLN A 243 -9.92 -19.76 1.29
N PRO A 244 -10.30 -20.77 2.08
CA PRO A 244 -9.68 -21.04 3.37
C PRO A 244 -8.17 -21.24 3.24
N TRP A 245 -7.42 -20.74 4.26
CA TRP A 245 -5.97 -20.88 4.29
C TRP A 245 -5.52 -22.34 4.19
N GLY A 246 -4.51 -22.59 3.37
CA GLY A 246 -3.89 -23.88 3.16
C GLY A 246 -4.59 -24.77 2.12
N GLU A 247 -5.78 -24.45 1.66
CA GLU A 247 -6.45 -25.23 0.59
C GLU A 247 -5.70 -25.07 -0.72
N ARG A 248 -5.46 -23.84 -1.11
CA ARG A 248 -4.71 -23.55 -2.35
C ARG A 248 -3.28 -24.00 -2.27
N TRP A 249 -2.64 -23.82 -1.12
CA TRP A 249 -1.29 -24.34 -0.88
C TRP A 249 -1.19 -25.85 -1.19
N ARG A 250 -2.12 -26.65 -0.67
CA ARG A 250 -2.14 -28.10 -0.88
C ARG A 250 -2.31 -28.51 -2.35
N GLU A 251 -3.08 -27.73 -3.10
CA GLU A 251 -3.29 -27.97 -4.53
C GLU A 251 -2.04 -27.67 -5.36
N VAL A 252 -1.35 -26.55 -5.10
CA VAL A 252 -0.25 -26.06 -5.94
C VAL A 252 1.12 -26.57 -5.51
N HIS A 253 1.30 -26.94 -4.24
CA HIS A 253 2.59 -27.42 -3.73
C HIS A 253 3.18 -28.60 -4.53
N PRO A 254 2.44 -29.67 -4.91
CA PRO A 254 2.96 -30.73 -5.74
C PRO A 254 3.46 -30.25 -7.12
N ARG A 255 2.84 -29.21 -7.68
CA ARG A 255 3.27 -28.60 -8.95
C ARG A 255 4.59 -27.87 -8.77
N TYR A 256 4.80 -27.14 -7.66
CA TYR A 256 6.07 -26.51 -7.33
C TYR A 256 7.18 -27.54 -7.11
N VAL A 257 6.91 -28.67 -6.45
CA VAL A 257 7.88 -29.78 -6.30
C VAL A 257 8.33 -30.30 -7.66
N THR A 258 7.39 -30.49 -8.59
CA THR A 258 7.70 -30.94 -9.97
C THR A 258 8.45 -29.87 -10.76
N HIS A 259 8.02 -28.61 -10.66
CA HIS A 259 8.57 -27.49 -11.43
C HIS A 259 9.98 -27.09 -10.99
N LEU A 260 10.23 -27.03 -9.68
CA LEU A 260 11.53 -26.59 -9.11
C LEU A 260 12.51 -27.75 -8.86
N GLY A 261 12.03 -28.98 -8.84
CA GLY A 261 12.83 -30.18 -8.67
C GLY A 261 13.09 -30.59 -7.21
N PRO A 262 13.73 -31.73 -7.00
CA PRO A 262 13.86 -32.34 -5.67
C PRO A 262 14.72 -31.53 -4.70
N ASP A 263 15.80 -30.90 -5.18
CA ASP A 263 16.69 -30.11 -4.32
C ASP A 263 16.02 -28.86 -3.74
N ALA A 264 15.00 -28.34 -4.45
CA ALA A 264 14.23 -27.19 -4.06
C ALA A 264 13.03 -27.51 -3.13
N SER A 265 12.84 -28.78 -2.77
CA SER A 265 11.69 -29.29 -2.02
C SER A 265 12.04 -30.21 -0.86
N THR A 266 13.24 -30.07 -0.29
CA THR A 266 13.72 -30.90 0.82
C THR A 266 13.13 -30.49 2.17
N ILE A 267 12.55 -29.29 2.28
CA ILE A 267 11.87 -28.79 3.48
C ILE A 267 10.36 -28.91 3.29
N GLY A 268 9.74 -29.68 4.16
CA GLY A 268 8.31 -29.97 4.13
C GLY A 268 7.39 -28.78 4.46
N PRO A 269 6.06 -29.00 4.49
CA PRO A 269 5.07 -27.98 4.71
C PRO A 269 5.28 -27.26 6.03
N PRO A 270 4.82 -25.98 6.15
CA PRO A 270 4.87 -25.29 7.43
C PRO A 270 3.94 -25.99 8.45
N PRO A 271 4.25 -25.95 9.76
CA PRO A 271 3.47 -26.64 10.80
C PRO A 271 1.96 -26.32 10.84
N SER A 272 1.55 -25.24 10.18
CA SER A 272 0.15 -24.80 10.08
C SER A 272 -0.61 -25.41 8.90
N ALA A 273 0.06 -26.05 7.94
CA ALA A 273 -0.58 -26.63 6.75
C ALA A 273 -1.07 -28.09 6.98
N GLU A 274 -0.76 -28.67 8.12
CA GLU A 274 -1.14 -30.06 8.49
C GLU A 274 -2.49 -30.19 9.21
N ARG A 275 -3.33 -29.13 9.27
CA ARG A 275 -4.65 -29.18 9.95
C ARG A 275 -5.80 -29.03 8.99
#